data_dfb6b04b1df4b8c75ff3d27f2d38be59
#
_entry.id   dfb6b04b1df4b8c75ff3d27f2d38be59
#
_cell.length_a   1.000
_cell.length_b   1.000
_cell.length_c   1.000
_cell.angle_alpha   90.00
_cell.angle_beta   90.00
_cell.angle_gamma   90.00
#
_symmetry.space_group_name_H-M   'P 1'
#
loop_
_entity.id
_entity.type
_entity.pdbx_description
1 polymer ?
#
loop_
_entity_poly.entity_id
_entity_poly.type
_entity_poly.pdbx_seq_one_letter_code
_entity_poly.pdbx_strand_id
1 'polypeptide(L)'
;MIDQEFVNLFSRQKEAFLREYRQNGYEKALNWFERWLQEEKVKTEAQTDGERGDFEDFIERVLARAGEILLLWGVKITSPSPERWLGIKGSWRCIRVLENPNVYYRLGKTRPRKGPYQNQEILIFELVMDGQKKQVFLPVLMHKREIELELGEVLERELPKVEATGKYRLKLVLPFHLLERWEVELTSKKLAGFILATKKVLNKIGIA
;
A
#
# COMPACT_ATOMS: atom_id res chain seq x y z
N MET A 1 3.69 -15.59 2.80
CA MET A 1 4.54 -16.78 2.60
C MET A 1 3.60 -17.99 2.56
N ILE A 2 3.64 -18.78 1.50
CA ILE A 2 2.91 -20.06 1.49
C ILE A 2 3.80 -21.04 2.26
N ASP A 3 3.30 -21.49 3.40
CA ASP A 3 3.99 -22.40 4.29
C ASP A 3 4.11 -23.80 3.64
N GLN A 4 5.24 -24.50 3.86
CA GLN A 4 5.44 -25.87 3.39
C GLN A 4 4.37 -26.81 3.96
N GLU A 5 3.95 -26.57 5.18
CA GLU A 5 2.90 -27.34 5.84
C GLU A 5 1.57 -27.19 5.11
N PHE A 6 1.24 -25.97 4.65
CA PHE A 6 0.04 -25.72 3.83
C PHE A 6 0.11 -26.43 2.49
N VAL A 7 1.25 -26.42 1.79
CA VAL A 7 1.41 -27.14 0.52
C VAL A 7 1.24 -28.63 0.70
N ASN A 8 1.82 -29.20 1.76
CA ASN A 8 1.70 -30.63 2.07
C ASN A 8 0.26 -31.01 2.45
N LEU A 9 -0.42 -30.14 3.22
CA LEU A 9 -1.83 -30.33 3.58
C LEU A 9 -2.71 -30.27 2.33
N PHE A 10 -2.50 -29.29 1.46
CA PHE A 10 -3.23 -29.17 0.20
C PHE A 10 -3.06 -30.41 -0.69
N SER A 11 -1.83 -30.90 -0.86
CA SER A 11 -1.57 -32.09 -1.68
C SER A 11 -2.29 -33.32 -1.14
N ARG A 12 -2.32 -33.53 0.17
CA ARG A 12 -3.08 -34.61 0.81
C ARG A 12 -4.59 -34.48 0.60
N GLN A 13 -5.13 -33.29 0.80
CA GLN A 13 -6.57 -33.02 0.63
C GLN A 13 -6.98 -33.14 -0.84
N LYS A 14 -6.13 -32.71 -1.77
CA LYS A 14 -6.33 -32.88 -3.20
C LYS A 14 -6.47 -34.36 -3.57
N GLU A 15 -5.59 -35.22 -3.11
CA GLU A 15 -5.67 -36.64 -3.39
C GLU A 15 -6.94 -37.29 -2.83
N ALA A 16 -7.35 -36.91 -1.61
CA ALA A 16 -8.59 -37.38 -1.03
C ALA A 16 -9.81 -36.94 -1.85
N PHE A 17 -9.85 -35.68 -2.23
CA PHE A 17 -10.91 -35.10 -3.06
C PHE A 17 -10.98 -35.76 -4.44
N LEU A 18 -9.84 -36.00 -5.11
CA LEU A 18 -9.81 -36.63 -6.44
C LEU A 18 -10.24 -38.11 -6.40
N ARG A 19 -10.01 -38.82 -5.29
CA ARG A 19 -10.56 -40.18 -5.15
C ARG A 19 -12.09 -40.21 -5.17
N GLU A 20 -12.71 -39.21 -4.55
CA GLU A 20 -14.17 -39.11 -4.42
C GLU A 20 -14.84 -38.52 -5.68
N TYR A 21 -14.19 -37.54 -6.32
CA TYR A 21 -14.77 -36.72 -7.40
C TYR A 21 -14.04 -36.81 -8.75
N ARG A 22 -13.37 -37.93 -9.04
CA ARG A 22 -12.50 -38.11 -10.23
C ARG A 22 -13.22 -37.90 -11.57
N GLN A 23 -14.53 -38.08 -11.60
CA GLN A 23 -15.31 -37.96 -12.83
C GLN A 23 -15.69 -36.55 -13.25
N ASN A 24 -15.41 -35.53 -12.44
CA ASN A 24 -15.95 -34.18 -12.61
C ASN A 24 -14.96 -33.16 -13.23
N GLY A 25 -13.85 -33.60 -13.79
CA GLY A 25 -12.90 -32.69 -14.47
C GLY A 25 -12.09 -31.72 -13.55
N TYR A 26 -12.25 -31.84 -12.24
CA TYR A 26 -11.55 -31.00 -11.27
C TYR A 26 -10.04 -31.26 -11.21
N GLU A 27 -9.60 -32.42 -11.68
CA GLU A 27 -8.19 -32.82 -11.66
C GLU A 27 -7.28 -31.77 -12.33
N LYS A 28 -7.68 -31.24 -13.49
CA LYS A 28 -6.90 -30.22 -14.19
C LYS A 28 -6.78 -28.93 -13.41
N ALA A 29 -7.87 -28.48 -12.78
CA ALA A 29 -7.88 -27.25 -11.99
C ALA A 29 -7.04 -27.39 -10.72
N LEU A 30 -7.15 -28.54 -10.03
CA LEU A 30 -6.37 -28.80 -8.81
C LEU A 30 -4.88 -28.99 -9.11
N ASN A 31 -4.53 -29.64 -10.22
CA ASN A 31 -3.14 -29.79 -10.66
C ASN A 31 -2.54 -28.43 -11.09
N TRP A 32 -3.33 -27.58 -11.75
CA TRP A 32 -2.91 -26.22 -12.07
C TRP A 32 -2.66 -25.40 -10.80
N PHE A 33 -3.58 -25.46 -9.82
CA PHE A 33 -3.45 -24.73 -8.55
C PHE A 33 -2.26 -25.24 -7.73
N GLU A 34 -2.03 -26.54 -7.66
CA GLU A 34 -0.85 -27.10 -6.99
C GLU A 34 0.46 -26.63 -7.63
N ARG A 35 0.53 -26.63 -8.98
CA ARG A 35 1.68 -26.11 -9.72
C ARG A 35 1.90 -24.64 -9.41
N TRP A 36 0.84 -23.84 -9.42
CA TRP A 36 0.91 -22.43 -9.07
C TRP A 36 1.42 -22.22 -7.64
N LEU A 37 0.97 -23.01 -6.66
CA LEU A 37 1.49 -22.97 -5.29
C LEU A 37 2.99 -23.25 -5.21
N GLN A 38 3.48 -24.25 -5.97
CA GLN A 38 4.89 -24.58 -6.03
C GLN A 38 5.73 -23.47 -6.69
N GLU A 39 5.24 -22.91 -7.79
CA GLU A 39 5.89 -21.79 -8.49
C GLU A 39 5.97 -20.55 -7.63
N GLU A 40 4.89 -20.20 -6.92
CA GLU A 40 4.87 -19.06 -6.00
C GLU A 40 5.82 -19.27 -4.80
N LYS A 41 5.93 -20.50 -4.30
CA LYS A 41 6.91 -20.83 -3.27
C LYS A 41 8.34 -20.62 -3.76
N VAL A 42 8.68 -21.15 -4.94
CA VAL A 42 10.01 -21.00 -5.54
C VAL A 42 10.34 -19.53 -5.79
N LYS A 43 9.40 -18.75 -6.30
CA LYS A 43 9.57 -17.30 -6.47
C LYS A 43 9.83 -16.60 -5.14
N THR A 44 9.11 -16.97 -4.09
CA THR A 44 9.27 -16.40 -2.75
C THR A 44 10.63 -16.75 -2.15
N GLU A 45 11.10 -18.01 -2.31
CA GLU A 45 12.41 -18.46 -1.85
C GLU A 45 13.55 -17.81 -2.66
N ALA A 46 13.42 -17.70 -3.98
CA ALA A 46 14.42 -17.04 -4.84
C ALA A 46 14.52 -15.53 -4.57
N GLN A 47 13.43 -14.89 -4.13
CA GLN A 47 13.43 -13.48 -3.72
C GLN A 47 14.03 -13.26 -2.32
N THR A 48 14.13 -14.28 -1.48
CA THR A 48 14.73 -14.16 -0.14
C THR A 48 16.26 -14.27 -0.14
N ASP A 49 16.87 -14.87 -1.16
CA ASP A 49 18.33 -15.08 -1.24
C ASP A 49 19.07 -14.07 -2.15
N GLY A 50 18.35 -13.23 -2.89
CA GLY A 50 18.92 -12.17 -3.71
C GLY A 50 18.73 -10.81 -3.08
N GLU A 51 19.82 -10.16 -2.65
CA GLU A 51 19.93 -8.76 -2.27
C GLU A 51 18.61 -8.12 -1.80
N ARG A 52 18.34 -8.20 -0.50
CA ARG A 52 17.33 -7.35 0.13
C ARG A 52 17.79 -5.91 -0.07
N GLY A 53 17.31 -5.30 -1.14
CA GLY A 53 17.44 -3.87 -1.38
C GLY A 53 17.02 -3.12 -0.12
N ASP A 54 17.61 -1.98 0.12
CA ASP A 54 17.24 -1.18 1.27
C ASP A 54 15.79 -0.64 1.11
N PHE A 55 15.29 0.02 2.12
CA PHE A 55 13.96 0.64 2.08
C PHE A 55 13.81 1.63 0.91
N GLU A 56 14.90 2.26 0.48
CA GLU A 56 14.87 3.24 -0.60
C GLU A 56 14.58 2.57 -1.94
N ASP A 57 15.26 1.48 -2.24
CA ASP A 57 15.02 0.68 -3.44
C ASP A 57 13.59 0.12 -3.49
N PHE A 58 13.09 -0.38 -2.36
CA PHE A 58 11.72 -0.84 -2.28
C PHE A 58 10.72 0.25 -2.64
N ILE A 59 10.85 1.44 -2.03
CA ILE A 59 9.95 2.56 -2.27
C ILE A 59 10.05 3.08 -3.70
N GLU A 60 11.24 3.15 -4.29
CA GLU A 60 11.41 3.57 -5.69
C GLU A 60 10.70 2.61 -6.65
N ARG A 61 10.81 1.29 -6.42
CA ARG A 61 10.07 0.28 -7.23
C ARG A 61 8.56 0.38 -7.02
N VAL A 62 8.12 0.59 -5.78
CA VAL A 62 6.70 0.81 -5.45
C VAL A 62 6.18 2.05 -6.19
N LEU A 63 6.92 3.16 -6.17
CA LEU A 63 6.54 4.39 -6.85
C LEU A 63 6.51 4.25 -8.37
N ALA A 64 7.51 3.61 -8.96
CA ALA A 64 7.56 3.34 -10.39
C ALA A 64 6.34 2.53 -10.83
N ARG A 65 6.06 1.42 -10.14
CA ARG A 65 4.95 0.54 -10.46
C ARG A 65 3.58 1.19 -10.19
N ALA A 66 3.42 1.92 -9.09
CA ALA A 66 2.21 2.69 -8.82
C ALA A 66 1.98 3.77 -9.88
N GLY A 67 3.06 4.42 -10.35
CA GLY A 67 3.01 5.39 -11.44
C GLY A 67 2.46 4.80 -12.74
N GLU A 68 2.89 3.59 -13.11
CA GLU A 68 2.35 2.88 -14.28
C GLU A 68 0.84 2.62 -14.13
N ILE A 69 0.41 2.13 -12.95
CA ILE A 69 -1.01 1.88 -12.67
C ILE A 69 -1.82 3.19 -12.76
N LEU A 70 -1.33 4.26 -12.16
CA LEU A 70 -2.00 5.56 -12.12
C LEU A 70 -2.09 6.21 -13.50
N LEU A 71 -1.09 6.02 -14.37
CA LEU A 71 -1.13 6.52 -15.74
C LEU A 71 -2.29 5.93 -16.56
N LEU A 72 -2.69 4.69 -16.32
CA LEU A 72 -3.87 4.08 -16.94
C LEU A 72 -5.18 4.82 -16.58
N TRP A 73 -5.18 5.55 -15.46
CA TRP A 73 -6.29 6.37 -14.97
C TRP A 73 -6.08 7.87 -15.23
N GLY A 74 -5.09 8.23 -16.05
CA GLY A 74 -4.79 9.63 -16.37
C GLY A 74 -4.17 10.42 -15.20
N VAL A 75 -3.65 9.74 -14.18
CA VAL A 75 -3.01 10.37 -13.02
C VAL A 75 -1.50 10.27 -13.14
N LYS A 76 -0.82 11.42 -13.21
CA LYS A 76 0.63 11.50 -13.27
C LYS A 76 1.21 11.81 -11.90
N ILE A 77 2.17 11.00 -11.47
CA ILE A 77 2.99 11.29 -10.28
C ILE A 77 4.13 12.22 -10.69
N THR A 78 4.36 13.24 -9.88
CA THR A 78 5.55 14.07 -9.96
C THR A 78 6.28 14.04 -8.62
N SER A 79 7.59 13.89 -8.65
CA SER A 79 8.41 14.06 -7.46
C SER A 79 8.61 15.56 -7.22
N PRO A 80 8.42 16.06 -6.01
CA PRO A 80 8.85 17.42 -5.68
C PRO A 80 10.36 17.52 -5.82
N SER A 81 10.86 18.71 -6.19
CA SER A 81 12.30 18.97 -6.30
C SER A 81 13.01 18.56 -4.99
N PRO A 82 14.16 17.86 -5.10
CA PRO A 82 14.92 17.39 -3.93
C PRO A 82 15.25 18.48 -2.93
N GLU A 83 15.45 19.72 -3.40
CA GLU A 83 15.85 20.87 -2.61
C GLU A 83 14.86 21.25 -1.50
N ARG A 84 13.58 20.97 -1.67
CA ARG A 84 12.55 21.25 -0.66
C ARG A 84 12.48 20.23 0.47
N TRP A 85 13.13 19.08 0.33
CA TRP A 85 12.98 17.91 1.20
C TRP A 85 14.28 17.45 1.85
N LEU A 86 15.36 18.21 1.72
CA LEU A 86 16.69 17.93 2.29
C LEU A 86 16.74 17.71 3.81
N GLY A 87 15.65 17.97 4.53
CA GLY A 87 15.55 17.69 5.97
C GLY A 87 14.91 16.37 6.35
N ILE A 88 14.38 15.59 5.39
CA ILE A 88 13.74 14.32 5.65
C ILE A 88 14.75 13.21 5.42
N LYS A 89 15.33 12.71 6.50
CA LYS A 89 16.18 11.51 6.51
C LYS A 89 15.48 10.37 5.74
N GLY A 90 16.23 9.52 5.04
CA GLY A 90 15.86 8.47 4.09
C GLY A 90 14.63 7.57 4.31
N SER A 91 13.81 7.83 5.36
CA SER A 91 12.62 7.06 5.72
C SER A 91 11.34 7.49 5.01
N TRP A 92 11.37 8.57 4.20
CA TRP A 92 10.17 9.16 3.59
C TRP A 92 10.41 9.58 2.15
N ARG A 93 9.38 9.41 1.32
CA ARG A 93 9.29 9.96 -0.03
C ARG A 93 8.00 10.77 -0.16
N CYS A 94 8.10 11.93 -0.79
CA CYS A 94 6.95 12.77 -1.08
C CYS A 94 6.67 12.75 -2.58
N ILE A 95 5.40 12.68 -2.94
CA ILE A 95 4.94 12.73 -4.33
C ILE A 95 3.78 13.70 -4.47
N ARG A 96 3.62 14.26 -5.66
CA ARG A 96 2.51 15.11 -6.03
C ARG A 96 1.72 14.48 -7.15
N VAL A 97 0.41 14.62 -7.07
CA VAL A 97 -0.55 14.28 -8.12
C VAL A 97 -1.55 15.42 -8.35
N LEU A 98 -1.37 16.52 -7.63
CA LEU A 98 -2.21 17.72 -7.64
C LEU A 98 -1.34 18.95 -7.82
N GLU A 99 -1.92 20.01 -8.38
CA GLU A 99 -1.23 21.30 -8.52
C GLU A 99 -1.07 22.05 -7.19
N ASN A 100 -1.99 21.82 -6.24
CA ASN A 100 -1.94 22.47 -4.92
C ASN A 100 -0.69 22.04 -4.13
N PRO A 101 0.26 22.96 -3.85
CA PRO A 101 1.53 22.62 -3.21
C PRO A 101 1.39 22.20 -1.74
N ASN A 102 0.26 22.49 -1.10
CA ASN A 102 0.00 22.19 0.30
C ASN A 102 -0.76 20.86 0.48
N VAL A 103 -1.13 20.20 -0.66
CA VAL A 103 -1.79 18.91 -0.66
C VAL A 103 -0.92 17.94 -1.45
N TYR A 104 -0.36 16.96 -0.77
CA TYR A 104 0.58 16.02 -1.38
C TYR A 104 0.53 14.67 -0.66
N TYR A 105 1.13 13.66 -1.26
CA TYR A 105 1.24 12.35 -0.66
C TYR A 105 2.63 12.13 -0.10
N ARG A 106 2.70 11.35 0.97
CA ARG A 106 3.95 10.96 1.60
C ARG A 106 3.92 9.47 1.90
N LEU A 107 5.04 8.81 1.59
CA LEU A 107 5.25 7.39 1.85
C LEU A 107 6.44 7.23 2.76
N GLY A 108 6.38 6.28 3.65
CA GLY A 108 7.53 6.03 4.51
C GLY A 108 7.36 4.85 5.45
N LYS A 109 8.42 4.57 6.18
CA LYS A 109 8.40 3.68 7.34
C LYS A 109 8.50 4.47 8.63
N THR A 110 7.83 4.00 9.65
CA THR A 110 7.87 4.63 10.98
C THR A 110 7.67 3.61 12.08
N ARG A 111 8.12 3.96 13.29
CA ARG A 111 7.89 3.20 14.51
C ARG A 111 7.25 4.13 15.52
N PRO A 112 5.90 4.18 15.60
CA PRO A 112 5.20 5.08 16.49
C PRO A 112 5.56 4.84 17.95
N ARG A 113 5.73 5.91 18.71
CA ARG A 113 5.98 5.81 20.17
C ARG A 113 4.69 5.72 20.99
N LYS A 114 3.54 5.94 20.36
CA LYS A 114 2.21 5.96 21.03
C LYS A 114 1.15 5.52 20.02
N GLY A 115 0.00 5.08 20.54
CA GLY A 115 -1.14 4.70 19.72
C GLY A 115 -1.21 3.20 19.43
N PRO A 116 -2.11 2.76 18.54
CA PRO A 116 -2.38 1.34 18.29
C PRO A 116 -1.17 0.56 17.74
N TYR A 117 -0.22 1.26 17.08
CA TYR A 117 1.00 0.66 16.51
C TYR A 117 2.25 0.98 17.32
N GLN A 118 2.09 1.22 18.64
CA GLN A 118 3.22 1.57 19.51
C GLN A 118 4.33 0.52 19.42
N ASN A 119 5.57 1.00 19.16
CA ASN A 119 6.78 0.19 19.02
C ASN A 119 6.78 -0.85 17.89
N GLN A 120 5.79 -0.82 16.97
CA GLN A 120 5.78 -1.64 15.78
C GLN A 120 6.37 -0.86 14.59
N GLU A 121 7.14 -1.53 13.75
CA GLU A 121 7.49 -0.98 12.46
C GLU A 121 6.32 -1.13 11.51
N ILE A 122 5.97 -0.03 10.83
CA ILE A 122 4.87 0.02 9.88
C ILE A 122 5.29 0.79 8.62
N LEU A 123 4.69 0.42 7.50
CA LEU A 123 4.66 1.25 6.31
C LEU A 123 3.44 2.18 6.39
N ILE A 124 3.58 3.39 5.88
CA ILE A 124 2.51 4.37 5.95
C ILE A 124 2.44 5.19 4.67
N PHE A 125 1.23 5.33 4.13
CA PHE A 125 0.90 6.28 3.08
C PHE A 125 0.03 7.37 3.68
N GLU A 126 0.39 8.60 3.44
CA GLU A 126 -0.31 9.76 3.99
C GLU A 126 -0.73 10.72 2.89
N LEU A 127 -1.99 11.14 2.92
CA LEU A 127 -2.44 12.36 2.28
C LEU A 127 -2.21 13.50 3.26
N VAL A 128 -1.29 14.42 2.92
CA VAL A 128 -0.90 15.58 3.72
C VAL A 128 -1.63 16.82 3.20
N MET A 129 -2.19 17.60 4.11
CA MET A 129 -3.00 18.80 3.83
C MET A 129 -2.56 19.94 4.74
N ASP A 130 -1.29 20.37 4.60
CA ASP A 130 -0.68 21.36 5.49
C ASP A 130 -1.38 22.72 5.42
N GLY A 131 -1.81 23.22 6.58
CA GLY A 131 -2.52 24.50 6.70
C GLY A 131 -3.95 24.53 6.16
N GLN A 132 -4.40 23.49 5.48
CA GLN A 132 -5.66 23.46 4.71
C GLN A 132 -6.85 22.87 5.52
N LYS A 133 -7.03 23.31 6.79
CA LYS A 133 -8.05 22.71 7.67
C LYS A 133 -9.46 22.79 7.11
N LYS A 134 -9.94 24.01 6.82
CA LYS A 134 -11.33 24.25 6.44
C LYS A 134 -11.59 23.89 4.98
N GLN A 135 -10.65 24.20 4.10
CA GLN A 135 -10.81 24.05 2.65
C GLN A 135 -10.65 22.61 2.19
N VAL A 136 -9.79 21.82 2.84
CA VAL A 136 -9.45 20.46 2.37
C VAL A 136 -9.71 19.41 3.45
N PHE A 137 -9.08 19.55 4.63
CA PHE A 137 -9.06 18.48 5.61
C PHE A 137 -10.44 18.10 6.15
N LEU A 138 -11.25 19.09 6.58
CA LEU A 138 -12.59 18.81 7.09
C LEU A 138 -13.52 18.24 6.00
N PRO A 139 -13.58 18.78 4.76
CA PRO A 139 -14.30 18.15 3.68
C PRO A 139 -13.85 16.71 3.38
N VAL A 140 -12.55 16.45 3.33
CA VAL A 140 -12.03 15.08 3.12
C VAL A 140 -12.46 14.14 4.25
N LEU A 141 -12.45 14.60 5.50
CA LEU A 141 -12.94 13.80 6.63
C LEU A 141 -14.43 13.45 6.54
N MET A 142 -15.25 14.34 6.01
CA MET A 142 -16.68 14.04 5.78
C MET A 142 -16.86 12.89 4.78
N HIS A 143 -15.93 12.72 3.85
CA HIS A 143 -15.92 11.65 2.85
C HIS A 143 -15.03 10.45 3.24
N LYS A 144 -14.45 10.43 4.45
CA LYS A 144 -13.53 9.37 4.88
C LYS A 144 -14.12 7.97 4.68
N ARG A 145 -15.39 7.78 5.07
CA ARG A 145 -16.08 6.48 4.92
C ARG A 145 -16.24 6.07 3.45
N GLU A 146 -16.49 7.02 2.55
CA GLU A 146 -16.55 6.76 1.10
C GLU A 146 -15.21 6.25 0.59
N ILE A 147 -14.10 6.90 1.02
CA ILE A 147 -12.74 6.48 0.67
C ILE A 147 -12.44 5.08 1.22
N GLU A 148 -12.76 4.82 2.48
CA GLU A 148 -12.53 3.53 3.13
C GLU A 148 -13.29 2.38 2.45
N LEU A 149 -14.53 2.62 2.04
CA LEU A 149 -15.32 1.63 1.30
C LEU A 149 -14.73 1.32 -0.08
N GLU A 150 -14.22 2.32 -0.77
CA GLU A 150 -13.58 2.14 -2.08
C GLU A 150 -12.24 1.40 -1.96
N LEU A 151 -11.50 1.65 -0.88
CA LEU A 151 -10.22 1.01 -0.60
C LEU A 151 -10.33 -0.41 -0.02
N GLY A 152 -11.41 -0.70 0.68
CA GLY A 152 -11.51 -1.87 1.54
C GLY A 152 -10.59 -1.83 2.77
N GLU A 153 -10.11 -0.64 3.14
CA GLU A 153 -9.13 -0.43 4.23
C GLU A 153 -9.58 0.70 5.14
N VAL A 154 -9.21 0.62 6.41
CA VAL A 154 -9.48 1.67 7.38
C VAL A 154 -8.39 2.74 7.34
N LEU A 155 -8.79 4.00 7.31
CA LEU A 155 -7.86 5.12 7.32
C LEU A 155 -7.76 5.74 8.71
N GLU A 156 -6.57 6.14 9.08
CA GLU A 156 -6.33 6.83 10.33
C GLU A 156 -6.23 8.34 10.13
N ARG A 157 -6.70 9.05 11.10
CA ARG A 157 -6.54 10.50 11.22
C ARG A 157 -5.30 10.83 12.04
N GLU A 158 -4.73 12.01 11.82
CA GLU A 158 -3.63 12.50 12.67
C GLU A 158 -4.09 12.76 14.12
N LEU A 159 -3.16 12.70 15.05
CA LEU A 159 -3.43 13.01 16.46
C LEU A 159 -3.83 14.48 16.63
N PRO A 160 -4.83 14.79 17.47
CA PRO A 160 -5.33 16.15 17.68
C PRO A 160 -4.22 17.17 18.06
N LYS A 161 -3.22 16.74 18.82
CA LYS A 161 -2.07 17.59 19.19
C LYS A 161 -1.21 17.98 17.98
N VAL A 162 -1.09 17.12 16.99
CA VAL A 162 -0.36 17.40 15.74
C VAL A 162 -1.21 18.27 14.83
N GLU A 163 -2.51 18.00 14.73
CA GLU A 163 -3.44 18.83 13.98
C GLU A 163 -3.49 20.29 14.51
N ALA A 164 -3.32 20.47 15.82
CA ALA A 164 -3.24 21.81 16.42
C ALA A 164 -2.03 22.62 15.90
N THR A 165 -1.02 21.96 15.31
CA THR A 165 0.14 22.63 14.66
C THR A 165 -0.09 22.91 13.18
N GLY A 166 -1.31 22.72 12.66
CA GLY A 166 -1.65 22.93 11.24
C GLY A 166 -1.28 21.78 10.31
N LYS A 167 -0.84 20.64 10.86
CA LYS A 167 -0.47 19.44 10.10
C LYS A 167 -1.62 18.44 10.07
N TYR A 168 -2.35 18.41 8.96
CA TYR A 168 -3.50 17.54 8.78
C TYR A 168 -3.14 16.37 7.87
N ARG A 169 -3.50 15.15 8.28
CA ARG A 169 -3.15 13.94 7.54
C ARG A 169 -4.27 12.91 7.60
N LEU A 170 -4.48 12.23 6.48
CA LEU A 170 -5.25 11.00 6.40
C LEU A 170 -4.27 9.89 6.02
N LYS A 171 -4.29 8.78 6.76
CA LYS A 171 -3.23 7.77 6.71
C LYS A 171 -3.79 6.40 6.38
N LEU A 172 -3.15 5.71 5.45
CA LEU A 172 -3.28 4.28 5.25
C LEU A 172 -2.07 3.61 5.88
N VAL A 173 -2.32 2.80 6.91
CA VAL A 173 -1.27 2.07 7.64
C VAL A 173 -1.20 0.66 7.09
N LEU A 174 0.00 0.23 6.73
CA LEU A 174 0.26 -1.09 6.17
C LEU A 174 1.24 -1.87 7.04
N PRO A 175 1.11 -3.20 7.09
CA PRO A 175 2.02 -4.03 7.86
C PRO A 175 3.43 -4.00 7.27
N PHE A 176 4.44 -3.99 8.13
CA PHE A 176 5.84 -3.86 7.74
C PHE A 176 6.36 -5.08 6.95
N HIS A 177 5.73 -6.23 7.12
CA HIS A 177 6.11 -7.43 6.38
C HIS A 177 5.98 -7.29 4.85
N LEU A 178 5.25 -6.30 4.34
CA LEU A 178 5.22 -6.00 2.91
C LEU A 178 6.60 -5.58 2.38
N LEU A 179 7.38 -4.84 3.18
CA LEU A 179 8.76 -4.53 2.88
C LEU A 179 9.66 -5.76 3.07
N GLU A 180 9.53 -6.46 4.21
CA GLU A 180 10.34 -7.64 4.52
C GLU A 180 10.23 -8.74 3.47
N ARG A 181 9.06 -8.90 2.87
CA ARG A 181 8.76 -9.87 1.81
C ARG A 181 8.92 -9.30 0.40
N TRP A 182 9.34 -8.05 0.28
CA TRP A 182 9.51 -7.37 -0.99
C TRP A 182 8.24 -7.35 -1.88
N GLU A 183 7.07 -7.17 -1.26
CA GLU A 183 5.74 -7.21 -1.89
C GLU A 183 5.46 -5.92 -2.71
N VAL A 184 6.32 -5.64 -3.69
CA VAL A 184 6.27 -4.41 -4.49
C VAL A 184 4.93 -4.26 -5.21
N GLU A 185 4.47 -5.31 -5.90
CA GLU A 185 3.23 -5.26 -6.69
C GLU A 185 1.99 -4.98 -5.81
N LEU A 186 1.88 -5.68 -4.68
CA LEU A 186 0.77 -5.48 -3.74
C LEU A 186 0.80 -4.07 -3.13
N THR A 187 1.99 -3.62 -2.71
CA THR A 187 2.18 -2.30 -2.10
C THR A 187 1.88 -1.18 -3.10
N SER A 188 2.28 -1.35 -4.37
CA SER A 188 2.00 -0.41 -5.46
C SER A 188 0.51 -0.30 -5.76
N LYS A 189 -0.22 -1.41 -5.79
CA LYS A 189 -1.68 -1.42 -5.95
C LYS A 189 -2.39 -0.70 -4.80
N LYS A 190 -1.94 -0.92 -3.56
CA LYS A 190 -2.48 -0.21 -2.39
C LYS A 190 -2.20 1.29 -2.46
N LEU A 191 -1.01 1.70 -2.88
CA LEU A 191 -0.68 3.11 -3.07
C LEU A 191 -1.53 3.74 -4.17
N ALA A 192 -1.60 3.11 -5.34
CA ALA A 192 -2.41 3.61 -6.46
C ALA A 192 -3.89 3.73 -6.07
N GLY A 193 -4.46 2.71 -5.42
CA GLY A 193 -5.83 2.73 -4.91
C GLY A 193 -6.05 3.89 -3.93
N PHE A 194 -5.14 4.10 -2.97
CA PHE A 194 -5.21 5.20 -2.01
C PHE A 194 -5.20 6.57 -2.70
N ILE A 195 -4.34 6.76 -3.70
CA ILE A 195 -4.28 7.99 -4.50
C ILE A 195 -5.58 8.19 -5.29
N LEU A 196 -6.08 7.16 -5.99
CA LEU A 196 -7.29 7.26 -6.80
C LEU A 196 -8.52 7.59 -5.96
N ALA A 197 -8.74 6.86 -4.86
CA ALA A 197 -9.89 7.07 -3.99
C ALA A 197 -9.87 8.45 -3.33
N THR A 198 -8.72 8.90 -2.84
CA THR A 198 -8.59 10.22 -2.23
C THR A 198 -8.66 11.34 -3.27
N LYS A 199 -8.05 11.17 -4.47
CA LYS A 199 -8.12 12.16 -5.57
C LYS A 199 -9.55 12.37 -6.05
N LYS A 200 -10.35 11.32 -6.15
CA LYS A 200 -11.78 11.40 -6.48
C LYS A 200 -12.55 12.34 -5.53
N VAL A 201 -12.27 12.23 -4.23
CA VAL A 201 -12.86 13.12 -3.23
C VAL A 201 -12.30 14.54 -3.34
N LEU A 202 -10.99 14.69 -3.55
CA LEU A 202 -10.36 16.01 -3.73
C LEU A 202 -10.92 16.73 -4.97
N ASN A 203 -11.17 16.02 -6.06
CA ASN A 203 -11.87 16.58 -7.24
C ASN A 203 -13.29 17.03 -6.89
N LYS A 204 -14.04 16.19 -6.15
CA LYS A 204 -15.43 16.48 -5.74
C LYS A 204 -15.52 17.75 -4.88
N ILE A 205 -14.52 18.06 -4.09
CA ILE A 205 -14.44 19.27 -3.27
C ILE A 205 -13.70 20.44 -3.96
N GLY A 206 -13.35 20.32 -5.23
CA GLY A 206 -12.77 21.40 -6.04
C GLY A 206 -11.27 21.68 -5.76
N ILE A 207 -10.50 20.67 -5.35
CA ILE A 207 -9.07 20.83 -4.99
C ILE A 207 -8.12 20.29 -6.07
N ALA A 208 -8.60 19.57 -7.04
CA ALA A 208 -7.78 19.00 -8.13
C ALA A 208 -7.73 19.91 -9.33
#